data_b2ea129f4f60dd477ffa4ea2df5d1baa
#
_entry.id   b2ea129f4f60dd477ffa4ea2df5d1baa
#
_cell.length_a   1.000
_cell.length_b   1.000
_cell.length_c   1.000
_cell.angle_alpha   90.00
_cell.angle_beta   90.00
_cell.angle_gamma   90.00
#
_symmetry.space_group_name_H-M   'P 1'
#
loop_
_entity.id
_entity.type
_entity.pdbx_description
1 polymer ?
#
loop_
_entity_poly.entity_id
_entity_poly.type
_entity_poly.pdbx_seq_one_letter_code
_entity_poly.pdbx_strand_id
1 'polypeptide(L)'
;MPVSMRLAAILLGAVLAVPARAGEDPVFVIEFADGAITPQAVEVPAGRPFKLELRNTGASPVEFESLELRKEKVLGPGVTSFIVIRRLAPGEYRFFDDFHPGSAPALLIAREDASP
;
A
#
# COMPACT_ATOMS: atom_id res chain seq x y z
N MET A 1 51.43 -6.63 0.15
CA MET A 1 50.35 -6.95 1.11
C MET A 1 49.04 -6.64 0.41
N PRO A 2 48.20 -7.61 0.14
CA PRO A 2 46.88 -7.31 -0.42
C PRO A 2 46.06 -6.61 0.64
N VAL A 3 45.63 -5.39 0.34
CA VAL A 3 44.61 -4.70 1.13
C VAL A 3 43.29 -5.38 0.80
N SER A 4 42.80 -6.22 1.68
CA SER A 4 41.45 -6.71 1.52
C SER A 4 40.47 -5.56 1.79
N MET A 5 40.01 -4.91 0.74
CA MET A 5 38.84 -4.06 0.86
C MET A 5 37.66 -4.92 1.24
N ARG A 6 37.31 -4.87 2.50
CA ARG A 6 36.01 -5.36 2.92
C ARG A 6 34.98 -4.33 2.46
N LEU A 7 34.35 -4.61 1.34
CA LEU A 7 33.10 -3.90 1.01
C LEU A 7 32.12 -4.23 2.12
N ALA A 8 31.91 -3.26 3.01
CA ALA A 8 30.75 -3.30 3.86
C ALA A 8 29.54 -3.12 2.96
N ALA A 9 28.84 -4.20 2.67
CA ALA A 9 27.54 -4.11 2.05
C ALA A 9 26.64 -3.41 3.05
N ILE A 10 26.37 -2.14 2.82
CA ILE A 10 25.33 -1.43 3.54
C ILE A 10 24.02 -1.99 3.00
N LEU A 11 23.45 -2.93 3.74
CA LEU A 11 22.05 -3.29 3.57
C LEU A 11 21.23 -2.09 4.02
N LEU A 12 21.00 -1.15 3.11
CA LEU A 12 19.87 -0.28 3.27
C LEU A 12 18.64 -1.18 3.27
N GLY A 13 17.91 -1.18 4.38
CA GLY A 13 16.58 -1.76 4.43
C GLY A 13 15.66 -0.97 3.49
N ALA A 14 15.90 -1.11 2.19
CA ALA A 14 15.00 -0.58 1.21
C ALA A 14 13.70 -1.34 1.35
N VAL A 15 12.59 -0.62 1.46
CA VAL A 15 11.30 -1.15 1.08
C VAL A 15 11.50 -1.72 -0.32
N LEU A 16 11.57 -3.04 -0.42
CA LEU A 16 11.69 -3.70 -1.70
C LEU A 16 10.37 -3.53 -2.44
N ALA A 17 10.25 -2.42 -3.17
CA ALA A 17 9.35 -2.40 -4.29
C ALA A 17 9.93 -3.40 -5.29
N VAL A 18 9.39 -4.61 -5.32
CA VAL A 18 9.72 -5.58 -6.36
C VAL A 18 9.28 -4.94 -7.67
N PRO A 19 10.20 -4.65 -8.61
CA PRO A 19 9.79 -4.08 -9.87
C PRO A 19 8.81 -5.05 -10.54
N ALA A 20 7.61 -4.55 -10.86
CA ALA A 20 6.64 -5.32 -11.60
C ALA A 20 7.27 -5.75 -12.93
N ARG A 21 7.19 -7.04 -13.26
CA ARG A 21 7.57 -7.53 -14.58
C ARG A 21 6.68 -6.88 -15.63
N ALA A 22 7.21 -6.71 -16.83
CA ALA A 22 6.42 -6.22 -17.95
C ALA A 22 5.13 -7.04 -18.08
N GLY A 23 3.97 -6.39 -18.02
CA GLY A 23 2.66 -7.02 -18.04
C GLY A 23 2.03 -7.32 -16.68
N GLU A 24 2.77 -7.17 -15.58
CA GLU A 24 2.21 -7.30 -14.23
C GLU A 24 1.84 -5.93 -13.66
N ASP A 25 0.70 -5.89 -12.95
CA ASP A 25 0.28 -4.69 -12.26
C ASP A 25 1.14 -4.45 -11.02
N PRO A 26 1.58 -3.22 -10.75
CA PRO A 26 2.29 -2.92 -9.53
C PRO A 26 1.42 -3.17 -8.29
N VAL A 27 2.04 -3.57 -7.20
CA VAL A 27 1.39 -3.87 -5.92
C VAL A 27 1.88 -2.91 -4.86
N PHE A 28 0.95 -2.31 -4.14
CA PHE A 28 1.24 -1.42 -3.02
C PHE A 28 0.68 -2.03 -1.74
N VAL A 29 1.51 -2.12 -0.71
CA VAL A 29 1.15 -2.74 0.57
C VAL A 29 0.65 -1.68 1.54
N ILE A 30 -0.51 -1.95 2.14
CA ILE A 30 -1.10 -1.13 3.20
C ILE A 30 -1.36 -2.04 4.40
N GLU A 31 -0.87 -1.66 5.57
CA GLU A 31 -1.09 -2.39 6.81
C GLU A 31 -2.11 -1.68 7.69
N PHE A 32 -2.99 -2.48 8.28
CA PHE A 32 -3.99 -2.07 9.25
C PHE A 32 -3.68 -2.75 10.58
N ALA A 33 -3.66 -2.00 11.65
CA ALA A 33 -3.45 -2.55 12.99
C ALA A 33 -4.24 -1.74 14.02
N ASP A 34 -5.37 -2.28 14.46
CA ASP A 34 -6.17 -1.73 15.56
C ASP A 34 -6.44 -0.22 15.45
N GLY A 35 -6.85 0.23 14.26
CA GLY A 35 -7.15 1.63 13.94
C GLY A 35 -6.00 2.40 13.30
N ALA A 36 -4.78 1.90 13.30
CA ALA A 36 -3.66 2.53 12.61
C ALA A 36 -3.60 2.03 11.16
N ILE A 37 -3.30 2.93 10.23
CA ILE A 37 -3.08 2.64 8.82
C ILE A 37 -1.67 3.07 8.45
N THR A 38 -0.90 2.17 7.85
CA THR A 38 0.50 2.42 7.49
C THR A 38 0.79 1.94 6.07
N PRO A 39 1.31 2.78 5.16
CA PRO A 39 1.49 4.22 5.32
C PRO A 39 0.17 4.98 5.20
N GLN A 40 0.12 6.22 5.70
CA GLN A 40 -1.07 7.07 5.60
C GLN A 40 -1.20 7.80 4.27
N ALA A 41 -0.17 7.78 3.45
CA ALA A 41 -0.20 8.29 2.09
C ALA A 41 0.55 7.31 1.18
N VAL A 42 -0.08 6.93 0.08
CA VAL A 42 0.47 5.98 -0.89
C VAL A 42 0.40 6.61 -2.26
N GLU A 43 1.55 6.82 -2.90
CA GLU A 43 1.60 7.25 -4.29
C GLU A 43 1.37 6.05 -5.21
N VAL A 44 0.43 6.20 -6.13
CA VAL A 44 0.02 5.15 -7.07
C VAL A 44 -0.04 5.71 -8.49
N PRO A 45 0.11 4.86 -9.52
CA PRO A 45 0.03 5.35 -10.90
C PRO A 45 -1.40 5.74 -11.27
N ALA A 46 -1.54 6.89 -11.92
CA ALA A 46 -2.79 7.29 -12.56
C ALA A 46 -2.90 6.67 -13.96
N GLY A 47 -4.11 6.37 -14.39
CA GLY A 47 -4.38 5.89 -15.74
C GLY A 47 -3.93 4.46 -16.05
N ARG A 48 -3.47 3.72 -15.06
CA ARG A 48 -3.00 2.33 -15.19
C ARG A 48 -3.55 1.47 -14.06
N PRO A 49 -3.76 0.17 -14.28
CA PRO A 49 -4.18 -0.73 -13.22
C PRO A 49 -3.07 -0.96 -12.20
N PHE A 50 -3.47 -1.15 -10.95
CA PHE A 50 -2.60 -1.55 -9.86
C PHE A 50 -3.37 -2.33 -8.81
N LYS A 51 -2.66 -2.96 -7.89
CA LYS A 51 -3.26 -3.70 -6.78
C LYS A 51 -2.85 -3.08 -5.45
N LEU A 52 -3.79 -3.08 -4.52
CA LEU A 52 -3.53 -2.83 -3.12
C LEU A 52 -3.50 -4.17 -2.41
N GLU A 53 -2.39 -4.48 -1.76
CA GLU A 53 -2.30 -5.59 -0.83
C GLU A 53 -2.60 -5.07 0.57
N LEU A 54 -3.70 -5.54 1.14
CA LEU A 54 -4.16 -5.11 2.45
C LEU A 54 -3.79 -6.18 3.47
N ARG A 55 -3.08 -5.79 4.52
CA ARG A 55 -2.66 -6.68 5.61
C ARG A 55 -3.24 -6.20 6.92
N ASN A 56 -3.96 -7.07 7.61
CA ASN A 56 -4.34 -6.79 8.98
C ASN A 56 -3.33 -7.45 9.92
N THR A 57 -2.45 -6.64 10.50
CA THR A 57 -1.40 -7.09 11.43
C THR A 57 -1.80 -6.89 12.89
N GLY A 58 -3.00 -6.38 13.14
CA GLY A 58 -3.54 -6.17 14.48
C GLY A 58 -4.32 -7.36 15.02
N ALA A 59 -4.95 -7.15 16.17
CA ALA A 59 -5.71 -8.17 16.89
C ALA A 59 -7.21 -8.08 16.69
N SER A 60 -7.71 -7.02 16.03
CA SER A 60 -9.12 -6.80 15.77
C SER A 60 -9.43 -6.77 14.28
N PRO A 61 -10.67 -7.08 13.86
CA PRO A 61 -11.06 -6.93 12.46
C PRO A 61 -10.98 -5.48 12.00
N VAL A 62 -10.66 -5.29 10.72
CA VAL A 62 -10.61 -3.98 10.08
C VAL A 62 -11.44 -3.99 8.80
N GLU A 63 -11.90 -2.82 8.38
CA GLU A 63 -12.55 -2.65 7.09
C GLU A 63 -11.91 -1.50 6.33
N PHE A 64 -11.22 -1.82 5.23
CA PHE A 64 -10.83 -0.82 4.24
C PHE A 64 -12.11 -0.28 3.61
N GLU A 65 -12.29 1.03 3.61
CA GLU A 65 -13.39 1.66 2.91
C GLU A 65 -12.94 2.94 2.22
N SER A 66 -13.34 3.08 0.96
CA SER A 66 -13.19 4.31 0.20
C SER A 66 -14.48 4.60 -0.55
N LEU A 67 -15.14 5.69 -0.17
CA LEU A 67 -16.38 6.13 -0.84
C LEU A 67 -16.11 6.57 -2.26
N GLU A 68 -15.00 7.28 -2.47
CA GLU A 68 -14.60 7.80 -3.78
C GLU A 68 -14.27 6.68 -4.78
N LEU A 69 -13.63 5.60 -4.30
CA LEU A 69 -13.30 4.44 -5.12
C LEU A 69 -14.45 3.43 -5.21
N ARG A 70 -15.46 3.56 -4.37
CA ARG A 70 -16.55 2.58 -4.21
C ARG A 70 -16.01 1.17 -3.94
N LYS A 71 -15.04 1.09 -3.04
CA LYS A 71 -14.39 -0.15 -2.62
C LYS A 71 -14.48 -0.31 -1.12
N GLU A 72 -14.73 -1.54 -0.71
CA GLU A 72 -14.68 -1.94 0.69
C GLU A 72 -14.14 -3.36 0.81
N LYS A 73 -13.43 -3.65 1.88
CA LYS A 73 -12.86 -4.97 2.15
C LYS A 73 -12.71 -5.17 3.65
N VAL A 74 -13.31 -6.23 4.15
CA VAL A 74 -13.16 -6.65 5.55
C VAL A 74 -12.01 -7.64 5.65
N LEU A 75 -11.14 -7.44 6.64
CA LEU A 75 -10.05 -8.36 6.97
C LEU A 75 -10.10 -8.72 8.44
N GLY A 76 -10.18 -10.01 8.73
CA GLY A 76 -9.97 -10.52 10.09
C GLY A 76 -8.51 -10.35 10.53
N PRO A 77 -8.22 -10.53 11.84
CA PRO A 77 -6.84 -10.49 12.34
C PRO A 77 -5.92 -11.46 11.59
N GLY A 78 -4.74 -10.99 11.17
CA GLY A 78 -3.74 -11.79 10.46
C GLY A 78 -4.07 -12.07 8.98
N VAL A 79 -5.17 -11.55 8.46
CA VAL A 79 -5.58 -11.79 7.07
C VAL A 79 -4.91 -10.79 6.14
N THR A 80 -4.45 -11.29 4.99
CA THR A 80 -3.99 -10.48 3.86
C THR A 80 -4.94 -10.70 2.68
N SER A 81 -5.32 -9.62 2.01
CA SER A 81 -6.19 -9.67 0.83
C SER A 81 -5.80 -8.58 -0.16
N PHE A 82 -6.44 -8.56 -1.32
CA PHE A 82 -6.12 -7.65 -2.40
C PHE A 82 -7.35 -6.90 -2.88
N ILE A 83 -7.15 -5.64 -3.29
CA ILE A 83 -8.11 -4.88 -4.08
C ILE A 83 -7.44 -4.50 -5.40
N VAL A 84 -8.13 -4.78 -6.50
CA VAL A 84 -7.67 -4.37 -7.83
C VAL A 84 -8.30 -3.02 -8.17
N ILE A 85 -7.46 -2.06 -8.53
CA ILE A 85 -7.88 -0.75 -9.02
C ILE A 85 -7.54 -0.70 -10.50
N ARG A 86 -8.53 -0.52 -11.35
CA ARG A 86 -8.32 -0.59 -12.80
C ARG A 86 -7.74 0.67 -13.39
N ARG A 87 -8.25 1.83 -12.97
CA ARG A 87 -7.79 3.12 -13.50
C ARG A 87 -8.28 4.26 -12.60
N LEU A 88 -7.37 5.15 -12.22
CA LEU A 88 -7.70 6.39 -11.52
C LEU A 88 -7.26 7.60 -12.34
N ALA A 89 -8.07 8.63 -12.35
CA ALA A 89 -7.61 9.95 -12.76
C ALA A 89 -6.58 10.48 -11.75
N PRO A 90 -5.65 11.37 -12.14
CA PRO A 90 -4.77 12.03 -11.19
C PRO A 90 -5.58 12.73 -10.09
N GLY A 91 -5.15 12.58 -8.85
CA GLY A 91 -5.84 13.18 -7.71
C GLY A 91 -5.61 12.43 -6.42
N GLU A 92 -6.34 12.83 -5.40
CA GLU A 92 -6.28 12.23 -4.07
C GLU A 92 -7.58 11.48 -3.77
N TYR A 93 -7.44 10.29 -3.24
CA TYR A 93 -8.55 9.38 -2.93
C TYR A 93 -8.43 8.95 -1.49
N ARG A 94 -9.39 9.34 -0.67
CA ARG A 94 -9.41 9.03 0.75
C ARG A 94 -9.86 7.60 0.99
N PHE A 95 -9.24 6.93 1.96
CA PHE A 95 -9.70 5.67 2.50
C PHE A 95 -9.51 5.64 4.03
N PHE A 96 -10.22 4.77 4.69
CA PHE A 96 -10.23 4.69 6.15
C PHE A 96 -10.60 3.29 6.62
N ASP A 97 -10.42 3.04 7.92
CA ASP A 97 -10.86 1.82 8.59
C ASP A 97 -12.23 2.08 9.22
N ASP A 98 -13.28 1.55 8.61
CA ASP A 98 -14.66 1.78 9.06
C ASP A 98 -14.99 1.08 10.37
N PHE A 99 -14.20 0.07 10.77
CA PHE A 99 -14.38 -0.61 12.05
C PHE A 99 -13.71 0.13 13.22
N HIS A 100 -12.91 1.13 12.92
CA HIS A 100 -12.25 1.97 13.92
C HIS A 100 -12.57 3.44 13.66
N PRO A 101 -13.85 3.85 13.84
CA PRO A 101 -14.24 5.24 13.61
C PRO A 101 -13.47 6.18 14.55
N GLY A 102 -13.10 7.35 14.04
CA GLY A 102 -12.29 8.31 14.77
C GLY A 102 -10.78 8.13 14.59
N SER A 103 -10.32 7.04 13.98
CA SER A 103 -8.90 6.90 13.60
C SER A 103 -8.58 7.75 12.36
N ALA A 104 -7.29 8.09 12.20
CA ALA A 104 -6.85 8.95 11.11
C ALA A 104 -7.07 8.26 9.75
N PRO A 105 -7.68 8.95 8.78
CA PRO A 105 -7.81 8.44 7.42
C PRO A 105 -6.46 8.46 6.69
N ALA A 106 -6.42 7.79 5.54
CA ALA A 106 -5.27 7.73 4.67
C ALA A 106 -5.63 8.17 3.24
N LEU A 107 -4.63 8.36 2.41
CA LEU A 107 -4.80 8.83 1.04
C LEU A 107 -4.07 7.93 0.04
N LEU A 108 -4.73 7.64 -1.08
CA LEU A 108 -4.05 7.28 -2.31
C LEU A 108 -3.84 8.56 -3.12
N ILE A 109 -2.60 8.77 -3.55
CA ILE A 109 -2.24 9.93 -4.38
C ILE A 109 -1.89 9.39 -5.77
N ALA A 110 -2.81 9.56 -6.70
CA ALA A 110 -2.63 9.07 -8.07
C ALA A 110 -1.90 10.11 -8.91
N ARG A 111 -0.77 9.73 -9.50
CA ARG A 111 0.06 10.57 -10.36
C ARG A 111 0.44 9.84 -11.63
N GLU A 112 0.52 10.56 -12.73
CA GLU A 112 0.89 10.00 -14.02
C GLU A 112 2.34 9.51 -14.07
N ASP A 113 3.21 10.13 -13.29
CA ASP A 113 4.63 9.83 -13.21
C ASP A 113 5.01 8.93 -12.03
N ALA A 114 4.04 8.47 -11.25
CA ALA A 114 4.31 7.58 -10.13
C ALA A 114 4.77 6.21 -10.65
N SER A 115 5.97 5.77 -10.22
CA SER A 115 6.47 4.43 -10.47
C SER A 115 6.58 3.66 -9.16
N PRO A 116 6.37 2.36 -9.23
CA PRO A 116 6.53 1.52 -8.05
C PRO A 116 7.97 1.48 -7.55
#